data_b1ab5df716e49f3314b203c128db4c1c
#
_entry.id   b1ab5df716e49f3314b203c128db4c1c
#
_cell.length_a   1.000
_cell.length_b   1.000
_cell.length_c   1.000
_cell.angle_alpha   90.00
_cell.angle_beta   90.00
_cell.angle_gamma   90.00
#
_symmetry.space_group_name_H-M   'P 1'
#
loop_
_entity.id
_entity.type
_entity.pdbx_description
1 polymer ?
#
loop_
_entity_poly.entity_id
_entity_poly.type
_entity_poly.pdbx_seq_one_letter_code
_entity_poly.pdbx_strand_id
1 'polypeptide(L)'
;MDFKLKDLGKIKKADIKLDGITVICGDNNTGKSTIGKSLFSFYNALYDYKTKISMQKDSRFKNFILSNINSMDVPVRLLDNDSTMSFITSQAEDFSVEDVKKYLEENYPIKVTKNKVASLVEYLNLPEKDILNEYVFRYFNLVMNGQIKNLNSTGKSSVTAEIKGKSDTILLNKKSCSCELDEPIEHSAYYINNPFVLDWLNLTNVSWFLSALNPMDRNVISAIIKAQADINEDSMSNILETVINKKELDEIRKVLKRAYAGDTVISHGKYYYSENGVDFDFRNISAGLKSFALIERMLETGVLKKKDILIL
;
A
#
# COMPACT_ATOMS: atom_id res chain seq x y z
N MET A 1 17.72 12.31 -2.70
CA MET A 1 16.36 12.83 -2.45
C MET A 1 16.37 13.60 -1.16
N ASP A 2 15.75 14.77 -1.14
CA ASP A 2 15.57 15.55 0.09
C ASP A 2 14.13 15.42 0.56
N PHE A 3 13.95 15.00 1.82
CA PHE A 3 12.65 14.78 2.43
C PHE A 3 12.44 15.78 3.58
N LYS A 4 11.47 16.66 3.43
CA LYS A 4 11.24 17.79 4.33
C LYS A 4 9.91 17.67 5.03
N LEU A 5 9.89 17.87 6.35
CA LEU A 5 8.70 17.86 7.20
C LEU A 5 8.57 19.19 7.92
N LYS A 6 7.34 19.68 8.05
CA LYS A 6 7.03 20.86 8.84
C LYS A 6 5.75 20.64 9.63
N ASP A 7 5.77 20.97 10.92
CA ASP A 7 4.63 20.97 11.83
C ASP A 7 3.83 19.67 11.88
N LEU A 8 4.52 18.51 11.77
CA LEU A 8 3.92 17.19 11.70
C LEU A 8 4.15 16.39 12.98
N GLY A 9 3.08 15.94 13.64
CA GLY A 9 3.18 15.22 14.92
C GLY A 9 3.98 16.02 15.94
N LYS A 10 5.13 15.48 16.39
CA LYS A 10 6.07 16.18 17.30
C LYS A 10 7.13 17.00 16.56
N ILE A 11 7.24 16.85 15.25
CA ILE A 11 8.27 17.48 14.45
C ILE A 11 7.84 18.89 14.11
N LYS A 12 8.62 19.87 14.54
CA LYS A 12 8.46 21.26 14.13
C LYS A 12 9.02 21.50 12.73
N LYS A 13 10.25 20.99 12.49
CA LYS A 13 10.91 21.01 11.18
C LYS A 13 11.93 19.88 11.12
N ALA A 14 11.96 19.17 9.99
CA ALA A 14 13.03 18.23 9.66
C ALA A 14 13.39 18.39 8.17
N ASP A 15 14.66 18.27 7.86
CA ASP A 15 15.21 18.28 6.51
C ASP A 15 16.20 17.12 6.44
N ILE A 16 15.87 16.09 5.63
CA ILE A 16 16.53 14.80 5.68
C ILE A 16 16.98 14.45 4.27
N LYS A 17 18.28 14.29 4.08
CA LYS A 17 18.84 13.78 2.84
C LYS A 17 18.81 12.25 2.86
N LEU A 18 18.02 11.66 1.96
CA LEU A 18 17.95 10.23 1.76
C LEU A 18 18.84 9.83 0.59
N ASP A 19 19.94 9.11 0.90
CA ASP A 19 20.94 8.68 -0.08
C ASP A 19 21.54 7.34 0.39
N GLY A 20 21.14 6.25 -0.28
CA GLY A 20 21.50 4.91 0.17
C GLY A 20 20.94 4.60 1.57
N ILE A 21 21.83 4.38 2.54
CA ILE A 21 21.45 4.09 3.92
C ILE A 21 21.43 5.40 4.71
N THR A 22 20.28 5.75 5.29
CA THR A 22 20.12 6.90 6.18
C THR A 22 19.76 6.44 7.57
N VAL A 23 20.54 6.85 8.58
CA VAL A 23 20.32 6.51 9.98
C VAL A 23 19.85 7.75 10.74
N ILE A 24 18.68 7.63 11.42
CA ILE A 24 18.09 8.69 12.21
C ILE A 24 18.23 8.33 13.71
N CYS A 25 19.11 9.03 14.41
CA CYS A 25 19.36 8.84 15.84
C CYS A 25 18.77 10.00 16.67
N GLY A 26 18.55 9.74 17.94
CA GLY A 26 18.06 10.72 18.92
C GLY A 26 17.37 10.05 20.09
N ASP A 27 17.07 10.84 21.12
CA ASP A 27 16.39 10.38 22.32
C ASP A 27 14.99 9.81 22.04
N ASN A 28 14.45 9.06 22.99
CA ASN A 28 13.09 8.56 22.89
C ASN A 28 12.11 9.73 22.84
N ASN A 29 11.03 9.55 22.07
CA ASN A 29 9.96 10.52 21.96
C ASN A 29 10.32 11.84 21.21
N THR A 30 11.40 11.85 20.43
CA THR A 30 11.83 13.04 19.63
C THR A 30 11.19 13.11 18.25
N GLY A 31 10.43 12.09 17.84
CA GLY A 31 9.73 12.07 16.55
C GLY A 31 10.37 11.19 15.48
N LYS A 32 11.35 10.33 15.82
CA LYS A 32 11.99 9.39 14.87
C LYS A 32 10.95 8.56 14.11
N SER A 33 10.04 7.90 14.83
CA SER A 33 8.97 7.10 14.22
C SER A 33 7.98 7.96 13.41
N THR A 34 7.84 9.24 13.74
CA THR A 34 7.01 10.17 12.94
C THR A 34 7.63 10.39 11.57
N ILE A 35 8.96 10.48 11.47
CA ILE A 35 9.67 10.60 10.19
C ILE A 35 9.42 9.34 9.34
N GLY A 36 9.65 8.15 9.89
CA GLY A 36 9.40 6.89 9.18
C GLY A 36 7.95 6.75 8.72
N LYS A 37 6.99 7.05 9.60
CA LYS A 37 5.56 7.04 9.26
C LYS A 37 5.20 8.05 8.17
N SER A 38 5.82 9.23 8.18
CA SER A 38 5.59 10.25 7.17
C SER A 38 6.12 9.83 5.80
N LEU A 39 7.32 9.25 5.78
CA LEU A 39 7.95 8.73 4.57
C LEU A 39 7.11 7.57 4.00
N PHE A 40 6.73 6.62 4.84
CA PHE A 40 5.85 5.51 4.49
C PHE A 40 4.51 6.02 3.92
N SER A 41 3.88 7.00 4.59
CA SER A 41 2.59 7.54 4.15
C SER A 41 2.70 8.28 2.84
N PHE A 42 3.76 9.08 2.65
CA PHE A 42 4.00 9.83 1.42
C PHE A 42 4.08 8.90 0.22
N TYR A 43 4.96 7.90 0.29
CA TYR A 43 5.15 6.97 -0.81
C TYR A 43 3.91 6.11 -1.07
N ASN A 44 3.38 5.48 -0.04
CA ASN A 44 2.26 4.54 -0.24
C ASN A 44 0.91 5.22 -0.51
N ALA A 45 0.71 6.47 -0.12
CA ALA A 45 -0.49 7.18 -0.54
C ALA A 45 -0.43 7.62 -2.00
N LEU A 46 0.76 7.99 -2.50
CA LEU A 46 0.95 8.52 -3.85
C LEU A 46 1.36 7.48 -4.89
N TYR A 47 1.98 6.36 -4.46
CA TYR A 47 2.35 5.27 -5.38
C TYR A 47 1.12 4.75 -6.10
N ASP A 48 1.19 4.73 -7.44
CA ASP A 48 0.11 4.23 -8.31
C ASP A 48 -1.28 4.77 -7.94
N TYR A 49 -1.35 6.07 -7.66
CA TYR A 49 -2.59 6.69 -7.18
C TYR A 49 -3.72 6.62 -8.22
N LYS A 50 -3.41 6.62 -9.52
CA LYS A 50 -4.42 6.53 -10.59
C LYS A 50 -5.18 5.21 -10.51
N THR A 51 -4.48 4.09 -10.40
CA THR A 51 -5.10 2.78 -10.20
C THR A 51 -5.92 2.75 -8.92
N LYS A 52 -5.43 3.34 -7.83
CA LYS A 52 -6.17 3.41 -6.56
C LYS A 52 -7.46 4.23 -6.69
N ILE A 53 -7.45 5.34 -7.43
CA ILE A 53 -8.65 6.13 -7.73
C ILE A 53 -9.64 5.31 -8.55
N SER A 54 -9.18 4.63 -9.60
CA SER A 54 -10.03 3.75 -10.41
C SER A 54 -10.64 2.63 -9.58
N MET A 55 -9.87 2.00 -8.68
CA MET A 55 -10.38 0.99 -7.74
C MET A 55 -11.43 1.56 -6.77
N GLN A 56 -11.29 2.81 -6.32
CA GLN A 56 -12.31 3.45 -5.49
C GLN A 56 -13.62 3.68 -6.27
N LYS A 57 -13.52 4.17 -7.51
CA LYS A 57 -14.67 4.33 -8.39
C LYS A 57 -15.35 2.99 -8.67
N ASP A 58 -14.58 1.94 -8.99
CA ASP A 58 -15.08 0.58 -9.21
C ASP A 58 -15.77 0.00 -7.97
N SER A 59 -15.17 0.12 -6.82
CA SER A 59 -15.77 -0.31 -5.56
C SER A 59 -17.11 0.38 -5.28
N ARG A 60 -17.20 1.69 -5.56
CA ARG A 60 -18.45 2.43 -5.43
C ARG A 60 -19.51 1.97 -6.42
N PHE A 61 -19.08 1.72 -7.66
CA PHE A 61 -19.96 1.19 -8.72
C PHE A 61 -20.51 -0.19 -8.35
N LYS A 62 -19.66 -1.10 -7.91
CA LYS A 62 -20.05 -2.44 -7.44
C LYS A 62 -21.01 -2.39 -6.24
N ASN A 63 -20.72 -1.54 -5.27
CA ASN A 63 -21.61 -1.35 -4.12
C ASN A 63 -22.98 -0.82 -4.54
N PHE A 64 -23.02 0.05 -5.57
CA PHE A 64 -24.30 0.51 -6.13
C PHE A 64 -25.06 -0.64 -6.77
N ILE A 65 -24.40 -1.50 -7.57
CA ILE A 65 -25.01 -2.68 -8.15
C ILE A 65 -25.58 -3.57 -7.04
N LEU A 66 -24.75 -3.95 -6.06
CA LEU A 66 -25.15 -4.82 -4.95
C LEU A 66 -26.34 -4.30 -4.15
N SER A 67 -26.42 -2.97 -3.96
CA SER A 67 -27.51 -2.35 -3.22
C SER A 67 -28.84 -2.26 -3.99
N ASN A 68 -28.82 -2.53 -5.31
CA ASN A 68 -29.99 -2.46 -6.19
C ASN A 68 -30.38 -3.80 -6.82
N ILE A 69 -29.65 -4.88 -6.51
CA ILE A 69 -30.03 -6.24 -6.89
C ILE A 69 -30.93 -6.84 -5.79
N ASN A 70 -32.00 -7.52 -6.19
CA ASN A 70 -32.82 -8.32 -5.27
C ASN A 70 -32.01 -9.56 -4.87
N SER A 71 -31.89 -9.82 -3.57
CA SER A 71 -30.99 -10.80 -2.94
C SER A 71 -31.17 -12.28 -3.36
N MET A 72 -32.15 -12.61 -4.18
CA MET A 72 -32.39 -13.97 -4.67
C MET A 72 -31.78 -14.28 -6.05
N ASP A 73 -31.32 -13.27 -6.81
CA ASP A 73 -31.00 -13.44 -8.23
C ASP A 73 -29.51 -13.28 -8.59
N VAL A 74 -28.62 -13.17 -7.60
CA VAL A 74 -27.20 -12.86 -7.90
C VAL A 74 -26.34 -14.12 -7.87
N PRO A 75 -25.90 -14.64 -9.02
CA PRO A 75 -24.71 -15.47 -9.07
C PRO A 75 -23.50 -14.58 -8.72
N VAL A 76 -22.69 -15.01 -7.78
CA VAL A 76 -21.43 -14.36 -7.34
C VAL A 76 -20.48 -14.03 -8.53
N ARG A 77 -20.67 -14.69 -9.67
CA ARG A 77 -19.98 -14.45 -10.96
C ARG A 77 -20.35 -13.15 -11.68
N LEU A 78 -21.43 -12.49 -11.32
CA LEU A 78 -21.85 -11.23 -11.99
C LEU A 78 -21.05 -10.00 -11.56
N LEU A 79 -20.23 -10.10 -10.54
CA LEU A 79 -19.28 -9.05 -10.16
C LEU A 79 -17.87 -9.41 -10.64
N ASP A 80 -17.77 -9.84 -11.90
CA ASP A 80 -16.46 -10.04 -12.52
C ASP A 80 -15.68 -8.72 -12.42
N ASN A 81 -14.51 -8.81 -11.76
CA ASN A 81 -13.71 -7.65 -11.46
C ASN A 81 -13.29 -6.87 -12.72
N ASP A 82 -13.23 -7.54 -13.86
CA ASP A 82 -12.70 -6.95 -15.08
C ASP A 82 -13.73 -6.12 -15.85
N SER A 83 -15.02 -6.48 -15.81
CA SER A 83 -16.04 -5.81 -16.63
C SER A 83 -16.38 -4.40 -16.12
N THR A 84 -16.56 -4.23 -14.81
CA THR A 84 -16.88 -2.91 -14.22
C THR A 84 -15.67 -1.98 -14.26
N MET A 85 -14.48 -2.51 -14.00
CA MET A 85 -13.23 -1.75 -14.09
C MET A 85 -12.97 -1.32 -15.54
N SER A 86 -13.17 -2.21 -16.51
CA SER A 86 -13.05 -1.90 -17.93
C SER A 86 -14.02 -0.80 -18.34
N PHE A 87 -15.28 -0.85 -17.90
CA PHE A 87 -16.25 0.23 -18.16
C PHE A 87 -15.79 1.56 -17.59
N ILE A 88 -15.29 1.58 -16.35
CA ILE A 88 -14.82 2.81 -15.69
C ILE A 88 -13.56 3.39 -16.37
N THR A 89 -12.65 2.53 -16.82
CA THR A 89 -11.38 2.98 -17.42
C THR A 89 -11.50 3.27 -18.93
N SER A 90 -12.52 2.75 -19.61
CA SER A 90 -12.73 2.98 -21.05
C SER A 90 -13.33 4.34 -21.39
N GLN A 91 -13.90 5.04 -20.41
CA GLN A 91 -14.49 6.36 -20.64
C GLN A 91 -13.40 7.42 -20.74
N ALA A 92 -13.31 8.05 -21.91
CA ALA A 92 -12.41 9.18 -22.17
C ALA A 92 -12.99 10.53 -21.71
N GLU A 93 -14.29 10.60 -21.50
CA GLU A 93 -15.07 11.77 -21.11
C GLU A 93 -15.85 11.50 -19.82
N ASP A 94 -16.53 12.52 -19.31
CA ASP A 94 -17.41 12.40 -18.15
C ASP A 94 -18.56 11.42 -18.40
N PHE A 95 -18.91 10.64 -17.38
CA PHE A 95 -20.04 9.71 -17.43
C PHE A 95 -21.36 10.45 -17.56
N SER A 96 -22.21 10.05 -18.52
CA SER A 96 -23.59 10.51 -18.58
C SER A 96 -24.52 9.58 -17.78
N VAL A 97 -25.66 10.11 -17.33
CA VAL A 97 -26.67 9.33 -16.61
C VAL A 97 -27.26 8.25 -17.52
N GLU A 98 -27.43 8.57 -18.80
CA GLU A 98 -27.96 7.67 -19.81
C GLU A 98 -27.03 6.48 -20.09
N ASP A 99 -25.75 6.72 -20.28
CA ASP A 99 -24.76 5.67 -20.57
C ASP A 99 -24.57 4.72 -19.38
N VAL A 100 -24.44 5.28 -18.17
CA VAL A 100 -24.32 4.48 -16.95
C VAL A 100 -25.60 3.66 -16.72
N LYS A 101 -26.78 4.25 -16.92
CA LYS A 101 -28.04 3.54 -16.78
C LYS A 101 -28.16 2.40 -17.79
N LYS A 102 -27.84 2.67 -19.06
CA LYS A 102 -27.85 1.68 -20.13
C LYS A 102 -26.90 0.52 -19.82
N TYR A 103 -25.65 0.82 -19.43
CA TYR A 103 -24.68 -0.22 -19.05
C TYR A 103 -25.20 -1.09 -17.90
N LEU A 104 -25.78 -0.48 -16.85
CA LEU A 104 -26.31 -1.18 -15.71
C LEU A 104 -27.48 -2.12 -16.10
N GLU A 105 -28.42 -1.65 -16.91
CA GLU A 105 -29.61 -2.43 -17.30
C GLU A 105 -29.28 -3.52 -18.35
N GLU A 106 -28.25 -3.35 -19.17
CA GLU A 106 -27.79 -4.35 -20.15
C GLU A 106 -26.95 -5.47 -19.50
N ASN A 107 -26.16 -5.17 -18.47
CA ASN A 107 -25.21 -6.11 -17.90
C ASN A 107 -25.67 -6.74 -16.57
N TYR A 108 -26.67 -6.14 -15.90
CA TYR A 108 -27.12 -6.60 -14.58
C TYR A 108 -28.65 -6.68 -14.49
N PRO A 109 -29.22 -7.65 -13.76
CA PRO A 109 -30.68 -7.79 -13.60
C PRO A 109 -31.23 -6.74 -12.62
N ILE A 110 -31.00 -5.46 -12.91
CA ILE A 110 -31.43 -4.33 -12.06
C ILE A 110 -32.25 -3.34 -12.88
N LYS A 111 -33.25 -2.76 -12.21
CA LYS A 111 -33.99 -1.60 -12.74
C LYS A 111 -33.73 -0.42 -11.84
N VAL A 112 -33.08 0.61 -12.38
CA VAL A 112 -32.68 1.77 -11.60
C VAL A 112 -33.36 3.05 -12.11
N THR A 113 -33.73 3.92 -11.17
CA THR A 113 -34.30 5.23 -11.51
C THR A 113 -33.19 6.20 -11.91
N LYS A 114 -33.49 7.15 -12.79
CA LYS A 114 -32.53 8.20 -13.19
C LYS A 114 -31.90 8.93 -12.00
N ASN A 115 -32.69 9.23 -10.96
CA ASN A 115 -32.20 9.93 -9.78
C ASN A 115 -31.14 9.13 -9.00
N LYS A 116 -31.32 7.82 -8.87
CA LYS A 116 -30.30 6.95 -8.24
C LYS A 116 -29.02 6.90 -9.05
N VAL A 117 -29.15 6.78 -10.40
CA VAL A 117 -27.98 6.76 -11.30
C VAL A 117 -27.28 8.10 -11.29
N ALA A 118 -28.00 9.21 -11.24
CA ALA A 118 -27.42 10.56 -11.17
C ALA A 118 -26.45 10.71 -9.97
N SER A 119 -26.81 10.20 -8.80
CA SER A 119 -25.91 10.23 -7.62
C SER A 119 -24.65 9.37 -7.81
N LEU A 120 -24.73 8.28 -8.56
CA LEU A 120 -23.56 7.48 -8.92
C LEU A 120 -22.68 8.23 -9.93
N VAL A 121 -23.27 8.82 -10.96
CA VAL A 121 -22.58 9.59 -11.99
C VAL A 121 -21.86 10.80 -11.40
N GLU A 122 -22.49 11.51 -10.47
CA GLU A 122 -21.85 12.61 -9.74
C GLU A 122 -20.56 12.15 -9.04
N TYR A 123 -20.59 10.96 -8.40
CA TYR A 123 -19.41 10.39 -7.78
C TYR A 123 -18.35 9.96 -8.81
N LEU A 124 -18.74 9.34 -9.92
CA LEU A 124 -17.81 8.90 -10.96
C LEU A 124 -17.09 10.07 -11.64
N ASN A 125 -17.76 11.20 -11.75
CA ASN A 125 -17.26 12.44 -12.36
C ASN A 125 -16.51 13.36 -11.37
N LEU A 126 -16.32 12.93 -10.11
CA LEU A 126 -15.49 13.70 -9.20
C LEU A 126 -14.07 13.87 -9.76
N PRO A 127 -13.51 15.09 -9.72
CA PRO A 127 -12.14 15.34 -10.16
C PRO A 127 -11.14 14.40 -9.45
N GLU A 128 -10.24 13.79 -10.19
CA GLU A 128 -9.23 12.88 -9.63
C GLU A 128 -8.44 13.54 -8.50
N LYS A 129 -8.15 14.82 -8.62
CA LYS A 129 -7.44 15.61 -7.59
C LYS A 129 -8.18 15.63 -6.26
N ASP A 130 -9.51 15.72 -6.29
CA ASP A 130 -10.31 15.76 -5.06
C ASP A 130 -10.36 14.38 -4.38
N ILE A 131 -10.49 13.32 -5.20
CA ILE A 131 -10.41 11.94 -4.69
C ILE A 131 -9.01 11.65 -4.13
N LEU A 132 -7.95 12.08 -4.81
CA LEU A 132 -6.57 11.92 -4.35
C LEU A 132 -6.35 12.64 -3.01
N ASN A 133 -6.77 13.90 -2.91
CA ASN A 133 -6.61 14.68 -1.68
C ASN A 133 -7.29 13.98 -0.49
N GLU A 134 -8.53 13.53 -0.66
CA GLU A 134 -9.25 12.81 0.39
C GLU A 134 -8.58 11.46 0.72
N TYR A 135 -8.14 10.70 -0.29
CA TYR A 135 -7.43 9.44 -0.10
C TYR A 135 -6.13 9.64 0.69
N VAL A 136 -5.30 10.60 0.28
CA VAL A 136 -4.02 10.92 0.95
C VAL A 136 -4.28 11.37 2.39
N PHE A 137 -5.28 12.24 2.62
CA PHE A 137 -5.63 12.68 3.97
C PHE A 137 -6.01 11.50 4.86
N ARG A 138 -6.89 10.62 4.40
CA ARG A 138 -7.30 9.41 5.14
C ARG A 138 -6.13 8.48 5.42
N TYR A 139 -5.24 8.29 4.44
CA TYR A 139 -4.09 7.44 4.59
C TYR A 139 -3.14 7.96 5.67
N PHE A 140 -2.79 9.25 5.62
CA PHE A 140 -1.98 9.88 6.68
C PHE A 140 -2.65 9.80 8.04
N ASN A 141 -3.95 10.07 8.09
CA ASN A 141 -4.72 10.02 9.34
C ASN A 141 -4.70 8.61 9.95
N LEU A 142 -4.82 7.59 9.14
CA LEU A 142 -4.77 6.19 9.56
C LEU A 142 -3.37 5.81 10.09
N VAL A 143 -2.30 6.12 9.35
CA VAL A 143 -0.92 5.79 9.74
C VAL A 143 -0.49 6.56 11.00
N MET A 144 -0.93 7.81 11.14
CA MET A 144 -0.62 8.68 12.26
C MET A 144 -1.58 8.55 13.45
N ASN A 145 -2.56 7.62 13.39
CA ASN A 145 -3.59 7.43 14.42
C ASN A 145 -4.31 8.74 14.78
N GLY A 146 -4.69 9.54 13.78
CA GLY A 146 -5.37 10.81 13.96
C GLY A 146 -4.49 11.99 14.40
N GLN A 147 -3.20 11.78 14.64
CA GLN A 147 -2.28 12.79 15.14
C GLN A 147 -1.35 13.36 14.06
N ILE A 148 -1.92 13.81 12.97
CA ILE A 148 -1.14 14.36 11.85
C ILE A 148 -0.46 15.67 12.25
N LYS A 149 -1.24 16.61 12.80
CA LYS A 149 -0.79 17.97 13.05
C LYS A 149 0.00 18.10 14.35
N ASN A 150 1.01 18.95 14.34
CA ASN A 150 1.68 19.34 15.58
C ASN A 150 0.71 20.13 16.47
N LEU A 151 0.47 19.65 17.69
CA LEU A 151 -0.47 20.24 18.64
C LEU A 151 -0.08 21.64 19.07
N ASN A 152 1.22 21.98 19.01
CA ASN A 152 1.77 23.27 19.41
C ASN A 152 1.92 24.24 18.25
N SER A 153 1.45 23.90 17.04
CA SER A 153 1.53 24.74 15.86
C SER A 153 0.17 25.20 15.38
N THR A 154 0.09 26.47 14.99
CA THR A 154 -1.08 27.06 14.32
C THR A 154 -1.00 26.96 12.81
N GLY A 155 0.19 26.67 12.26
CA GLY A 155 0.46 26.59 10.83
C GLY A 155 -0.13 25.35 10.16
N LYS A 156 0.02 25.26 8.84
CA LYS A 156 -0.26 24.04 8.05
C LYS A 156 0.91 23.10 8.19
N SER A 157 0.63 21.81 8.33
CA SER A 157 1.65 20.76 8.25
C SER A 157 2.01 20.50 6.79
N SER A 158 3.27 20.22 6.50
CA SER A 158 3.69 19.83 5.15
C SER A 158 4.67 18.67 5.15
N VAL A 159 4.55 17.87 4.10
CA VAL A 159 5.50 16.82 3.74
C VAL A 159 5.92 17.09 2.30
N THR A 160 7.22 17.25 2.07
CA THR A 160 7.76 17.52 0.75
C THR A 160 8.89 16.55 0.43
N ALA A 161 8.87 15.99 -0.77
CA ALA A 161 9.98 15.21 -1.32
C ALA A 161 10.53 15.91 -2.56
N GLU A 162 11.84 16.17 -2.56
CA GLU A 162 12.54 16.72 -3.71
C GLU A 162 13.41 15.63 -4.36
N ILE A 163 13.06 15.26 -5.60
CA ILE A 163 13.74 14.22 -6.36
C ILE A 163 14.18 14.81 -7.71
N LYS A 164 15.50 14.84 -7.96
CA LYS A 164 16.06 15.33 -9.23
C LYS A 164 15.55 16.72 -9.65
N GLY A 165 15.36 17.62 -8.69
CA GLY A 165 14.90 19.00 -8.94
C GLY A 165 13.40 19.17 -9.10
N LYS A 166 12.60 18.10 -8.94
CA LYS A 166 11.14 18.13 -8.88
C LYS A 166 10.67 18.00 -7.45
N SER A 167 9.56 18.63 -7.13
CA SER A 167 9.08 18.76 -5.75
C SER A 167 7.62 18.35 -5.62
N ASP A 168 7.40 17.24 -4.95
CA ASP A 168 6.07 16.78 -4.59
C ASP A 168 5.75 17.21 -3.16
N THR A 169 4.64 17.93 -2.97
CA THR A 169 4.27 18.47 -1.66
C THR A 169 2.85 18.09 -1.28
N ILE A 170 2.70 17.62 -0.06
CA ILE A 170 1.42 17.39 0.61
C ILE A 170 1.26 18.43 1.72
N LEU A 171 0.24 19.28 1.60
CA LEU A 171 -0.16 20.22 2.63
C LEU A 171 -1.31 19.63 3.44
N LEU A 172 -1.10 19.44 4.74
CA LEU A 172 -2.05 18.77 5.63
C LEU A 172 -2.68 19.78 6.60
N ASN A 173 -4.00 19.75 6.68
CA ASN A 173 -4.81 20.51 7.64
C ASN A 173 -5.44 19.55 8.66
N LYS A 174 -6.30 20.08 9.55
CA LYS A 174 -7.02 19.25 10.54
C LYS A 174 -8.02 18.28 9.90
N LYS A 175 -8.60 18.61 8.75
CA LYS A 175 -9.72 17.88 8.14
C LYS A 175 -9.54 17.60 6.64
N SER A 176 -8.44 18.02 6.05
CA SER A 176 -8.20 17.91 4.60
C SER A 176 -6.72 17.96 4.27
N CYS A 177 -6.37 17.59 3.06
CA CYS A 177 -5.05 17.87 2.50
C CYS A 177 -5.16 18.45 1.08
N SER A 178 -4.05 18.97 0.58
CA SER A 178 -3.85 19.35 -0.82
C SER A 178 -2.54 18.78 -1.30
N CYS A 179 -2.59 18.07 -2.42
CA CYS A 179 -1.41 17.49 -3.07
C CYS A 179 -1.02 18.38 -4.27
N GLU A 180 0.26 18.72 -4.31
CA GLU A 180 0.93 19.39 -5.41
C GLU A 180 2.03 18.44 -5.89
N LEU A 181 1.81 17.79 -7.03
CA LEU A 181 2.66 16.71 -7.54
C LEU A 181 3.20 17.10 -8.91
N ASP A 182 4.51 17.00 -9.06
CA ASP A 182 5.21 17.22 -10.33
C ASP A 182 5.28 15.95 -11.17
N GLU A 183 5.41 14.78 -10.52
CA GLU A 183 5.49 13.49 -11.22
C GLU A 183 4.81 12.35 -10.43
N PRO A 184 4.39 11.26 -11.13
CA PRO A 184 3.91 10.06 -10.46
C PRO A 184 5.00 9.39 -9.61
N ILE A 185 4.63 8.94 -8.43
CA ILE A 185 5.51 8.10 -7.58
C ILE A 185 5.49 6.67 -8.10
N GLU A 186 6.65 6.19 -8.57
CA GLU A 186 6.79 4.87 -9.19
C GLU A 186 7.25 3.76 -8.23
N HIS A 187 7.62 4.11 -6.99
CA HIS A 187 8.20 3.19 -6.02
C HIS A 187 7.40 3.16 -4.74
N SER A 188 7.36 1.97 -4.12
CA SER A 188 6.71 1.75 -2.83
C SER A 188 7.65 2.04 -1.66
N ALA A 189 7.07 2.17 -0.47
CA ALA A 189 7.81 2.12 0.79
C ALA A 189 7.27 1.01 1.66
N TYR A 190 8.18 0.28 2.31
CA TYR A 190 7.87 -0.75 3.28
C TYR A 190 8.40 -0.33 4.64
N TYR A 191 7.59 -0.43 5.66
CA TYR A 191 7.99 -0.11 7.03
C TYR A 191 7.86 -1.34 7.91
N ILE A 192 9.00 -1.95 8.26
CA ILE A 192 9.07 -3.07 9.20
C ILE A 192 9.05 -2.48 10.61
N ASN A 193 7.87 -2.10 11.07
CA ASN A 193 7.65 -1.57 12.42
C ASN A 193 7.59 -2.67 13.47
N ASN A 194 7.20 -3.88 13.06
CA ASN A 194 7.02 -5.02 13.93
C ASN A 194 7.46 -6.31 13.23
N PRO A 195 8.61 -6.90 13.59
CA PRO A 195 9.08 -8.13 12.96
C PRO A 195 8.22 -9.36 13.30
N PHE A 196 7.35 -9.28 14.32
CA PHE A 196 6.44 -10.36 14.68
C PHE A 196 5.31 -10.57 13.65
N VAL A 197 5.22 -9.74 12.61
CA VAL A 197 4.32 -9.98 11.47
C VAL A 197 4.56 -11.32 10.79
N LEU A 198 5.77 -11.88 10.87
CA LEU A 198 6.08 -13.23 10.39
C LEU A 198 5.26 -14.31 11.07
N ASP A 199 4.97 -14.14 12.37
CA ASP A 199 4.18 -15.12 13.14
C ASP A 199 2.76 -15.24 12.58
N TRP A 200 2.27 -14.20 11.90
CA TRP A 200 0.93 -14.14 11.33
C TRP A 200 0.83 -14.75 9.93
N LEU A 201 1.94 -14.86 9.20
CA LEU A 201 1.96 -15.53 7.90
C LEU A 201 1.59 -17.03 7.99
N ASN A 202 1.75 -17.62 9.17
CA ASN A 202 1.37 -19.02 9.43
C ASN A 202 -0.12 -19.21 9.82
N LEU A 203 -0.91 -18.14 9.88
CA LEU A 203 -2.34 -18.23 10.21
C LEU A 203 -3.14 -18.67 8.99
N THR A 204 -4.04 -19.63 9.19
CA THR A 204 -4.85 -20.26 8.13
C THR A 204 -5.92 -19.34 7.54
N ASN A 205 -6.18 -18.19 8.15
CA ASN A 205 -7.26 -17.29 7.73
C ASN A 205 -6.84 -15.82 7.83
N VAL A 206 -5.86 -15.43 7.01
CA VAL A 206 -5.21 -14.12 7.08
C VAL A 206 -6.16 -12.98 6.67
N SER A 207 -7.12 -13.23 5.77
CA SER A 207 -7.96 -12.19 5.16
C SER A 207 -8.76 -11.36 6.18
N TRP A 208 -9.43 -12.01 7.16
CA TRP A 208 -10.19 -11.28 8.18
C TRP A 208 -9.29 -10.52 9.15
N PHE A 209 -8.09 -11.05 9.39
CA PHE A 209 -7.12 -10.47 10.32
C PHE A 209 -6.43 -9.23 9.73
N LEU A 210 -6.20 -9.19 8.41
CA LEU A 210 -5.56 -8.05 7.74
C LEU A 210 -6.26 -6.72 8.03
N SER A 211 -7.59 -6.71 8.16
CA SER A 211 -8.34 -5.48 8.45
C SER A 211 -8.05 -4.91 9.84
N ALA A 212 -7.66 -5.75 10.80
CA ALA A 212 -7.34 -5.36 12.17
C ALA A 212 -5.90 -4.86 12.34
N LEU A 213 -5.02 -5.11 11.35
CA LEU A 213 -3.63 -4.69 11.42
C LEU A 213 -3.46 -3.19 11.19
N ASN A 214 -2.42 -2.62 11.80
CA ASN A 214 -1.99 -1.28 11.43
C ASN A 214 -1.56 -1.23 9.95
N PRO A 215 -1.58 -0.06 9.30
CA PRO A 215 -1.33 0.04 7.85
C PRO A 215 0.06 -0.46 7.42
N MET A 216 1.08 -0.30 8.26
CA MET A 216 2.44 -0.71 7.94
C MET A 216 2.57 -2.23 7.90
N ASP A 217 2.09 -2.91 8.95
CA ASP A 217 2.10 -4.37 9.04
C ASP A 217 1.21 -5.00 7.94
N ARG A 218 0.04 -4.40 7.70
CA ARG A 218 -0.87 -4.82 6.62
C ARG A 218 -0.20 -4.71 5.26
N ASN A 219 0.51 -3.62 4.98
CA ASN A 219 1.21 -3.41 3.71
C ASN A 219 2.23 -4.53 3.44
N VAL A 220 3.08 -4.84 4.42
CA VAL A 220 4.09 -5.88 4.29
C VAL A 220 3.47 -7.27 4.10
N ILE A 221 2.51 -7.65 4.95
CA ILE A 221 1.87 -8.97 4.88
C ILE A 221 1.10 -9.13 3.57
N SER A 222 0.29 -8.15 3.19
CA SER A 222 -0.51 -8.21 1.95
C SER A 222 0.38 -8.31 0.72
N ALA A 223 1.52 -7.61 0.70
CA ALA A 223 2.47 -7.68 -0.41
C ALA A 223 3.10 -9.08 -0.51
N ILE A 224 3.51 -9.69 0.60
CA ILE A 224 4.08 -11.04 0.61
C ILE A 224 3.04 -12.08 0.16
N ILE A 225 1.81 -12.01 0.68
CA ILE A 225 0.75 -12.96 0.31
C ILE A 225 0.41 -12.84 -1.17
N LYS A 226 0.27 -11.62 -1.69
CA LYS A 226 -0.02 -11.40 -3.12
C LYS A 226 1.10 -11.96 -4.00
N ALA A 227 2.35 -11.65 -3.68
CA ALA A 227 3.50 -12.14 -4.46
C ALA A 227 3.61 -13.67 -4.45
N GLN A 228 3.19 -14.34 -3.37
CA GLN A 228 3.13 -15.80 -3.31
C GLN A 228 2.02 -16.38 -4.19
N ALA A 229 0.87 -15.75 -4.24
CA ALA A 229 -0.22 -16.15 -5.13
C ALA A 229 0.22 -16.03 -6.60
N ASP A 230 0.85 -14.91 -6.95
CA ASP A 230 1.36 -14.63 -8.29
C ASP A 230 2.45 -15.65 -8.74
N ILE A 231 3.29 -16.15 -7.81
CA ILE A 231 4.27 -17.21 -8.09
C ILE A 231 3.60 -18.55 -8.39
N ASN A 232 2.49 -18.85 -7.73
CA ASN A 232 1.76 -20.11 -7.90
C ASN A 232 0.89 -20.12 -9.17
N GLU A 233 0.54 -18.96 -9.71
CA GLU A 233 -0.20 -18.79 -10.96
C GLU A 233 0.75 -18.64 -12.15
N ASP A 234 1.61 -19.62 -12.43
CA ASP A 234 2.57 -19.72 -13.54
C ASP A 234 2.37 -18.69 -14.68
N SER A 235 2.73 -17.45 -14.47
CA SER A 235 2.74 -16.47 -15.54
C SER A 235 4.12 -16.43 -16.21
N MET A 236 4.19 -16.96 -17.40
CA MET A 236 5.39 -16.89 -18.28
C MET A 236 5.90 -15.46 -18.52
N SER A 237 5.09 -14.45 -18.20
CA SER A 237 5.41 -13.02 -18.39
C SER A 237 6.51 -12.48 -17.48
N ASN A 238 6.83 -13.15 -16.36
CA ASN A 238 7.77 -12.63 -15.34
C ASN A 238 9.14 -13.30 -15.32
N ILE A 239 9.43 -14.23 -16.25
CA ILE A 239 10.68 -15.02 -16.23
C ILE A 239 11.92 -14.13 -16.38
N LEU A 240 11.88 -13.14 -17.28
CA LEU A 240 13.03 -12.23 -17.51
C LEU A 240 13.29 -11.34 -16.31
N GLU A 241 12.26 -10.77 -15.72
CA GLU A 241 12.35 -9.95 -14.51
C GLU A 241 12.85 -10.76 -13.32
N THR A 242 12.40 -12.00 -13.19
CA THR A 242 12.86 -12.94 -12.16
C THR A 242 14.34 -13.27 -12.32
N VAL A 243 14.83 -13.48 -13.54
CA VAL A 243 16.24 -13.81 -13.82
C VAL A 243 17.17 -12.62 -13.55
N ILE A 244 16.75 -11.40 -13.93
CA ILE A 244 17.52 -10.17 -13.69
C ILE A 244 17.59 -9.89 -12.18
N ASN A 245 16.45 -9.94 -11.50
CA ASN A 245 16.36 -9.73 -10.06
C ASN A 245 17.16 -10.77 -9.26
N LYS A 246 17.21 -12.03 -9.72
CA LYS A 246 17.89 -13.11 -9.02
C LYS A 246 19.39 -12.84 -8.82
N LYS A 247 20.09 -12.28 -9.79
CA LYS A 247 21.53 -11.97 -9.68
C LYS A 247 21.82 -10.87 -8.66
N GLU A 248 21.03 -9.79 -8.65
CA GLU A 248 21.17 -8.70 -7.67
C GLU A 248 20.80 -9.17 -6.25
N LEU A 249 19.78 -10.01 -6.14
CA LEU A 249 19.32 -10.59 -4.89
C LEU A 249 20.34 -11.54 -4.26
N ASP A 250 21.08 -12.30 -5.08
CA ASP A 250 22.11 -13.22 -4.58
C ASP A 250 23.27 -12.50 -3.88
N GLU A 251 23.60 -11.28 -4.30
CA GLU A 251 24.61 -10.47 -3.60
C GLU A 251 24.08 -9.97 -2.23
N ILE A 252 22.86 -9.48 -2.20
CA ILE A 252 22.22 -9.04 -0.95
C ILE A 252 22.05 -10.22 0.01
N ARG A 253 21.64 -11.39 -0.49
CA ARG A 253 21.57 -12.63 0.29
C ARG A 253 22.91 -13.01 0.92
N LYS A 254 24.00 -12.94 0.18
CA LYS A 254 25.33 -13.23 0.71
C LYS A 254 25.70 -12.33 1.89
N VAL A 255 25.26 -11.04 1.83
CA VAL A 255 25.47 -10.11 2.94
C VAL A 255 24.58 -10.46 4.13
N LEU A 256 23.29 -10.72 3.88
CA LEU A 256 22.34 -11.13 4.93
C LEU A 256 22.78 -12.40 5.63
N LYS A 257 23.30 -13.41 4.90
CA LYS A 257 23.79 -14.68 5.46
C LYS A 257 25.02 -14.53 6.37
N ARG A 258 25.72 -13.41 6.34
CA ARG A 258 26.78 -13.12 7.33
C ARG A 258 26.21 -12.72 8.70
N ALA A 259 25.04 -12.10 8.72
CA ALA A 259 24.36 -11.67 9.95
C ALA A 259 23.26 -12.64 10.41
N TYR A 260 22.86 -13.54 9.54
CA TYR A 260 21.71 -14.42 9.69
C TYR A 260 22.04 -15.78 9.08
N ALA A 261 22.43 -16.73 9.92
CA ALA A 261 23.05 -18.00 9.50
C ALA A 261 22.05 -19.02 8.92
N GLY A 262 20.79 -18.95 9.34
CA GLY A 262 19.75 -19.87 8.89
C GLY A 262 19.04 -19.43 7.60
N ASP A 263 18.03 -20.19 7.23
CA ASP A 263 17.18 -19.99 6.06
C ASP A 263 15.71 -19.94 6.45
N THR A 264 14.92 -19.16 5.73
CA THR A 264 13.46 -19.24 5.82
C THR A 264 12.98 -20.38 4.93
N VAL A 265 12.40 -21.42 5.52
CA VAL A 265 11.87 -22.58 4.80
C VAL A 265 10.36 -22.69 4.92
N ILE A 266 9.72 -23.29 3.92
CA ILE A 266 8.29 -23.59 3.96
C ILE A 266 8.14 -25.11 4.09
N SER A 267 7.50 -25.56 5.16
CA SER A 267 7.17 -26.96 5.39
C SER A 267 5.69 -27.09 5.74
N HIS A 268 4.97 -27.97 5.02
CA HIS A 268 3.53 -28.16 5.20
C HIS A 268 2.69 -26.87 5.15
N GLY A 269 3.09 -25.95 4.25
CA GLY A 269 2.41 -24.64 4.10
C GLY A 269 2.67 -23.63 5.20
N LYS A 270 3.62 -23.90 6.10
CA LYS A 270 4.03 -23.00 7.18
C LYS A 270 5.48 -22.57 7.03
N TYR A 271 5.80 -21.40 7.52
CA TYR A 271 7.14 -20.84 7.55
C TYR A 271 7.88 -21.24 8.82
N TYR A 272 9.13 -21.65 8.63
CA TYR A 272 10.07 -21.98 9.71
C TYR A 272 11.41 -21.31 9.47
N TYR A 273 12.14 -21.06 10.52
CA TYR A 273 13.56 -20.74 10.47
C TYR A 273 14.38 -22.04 10.60
N SER A 274 15.17 -22.35 9.60
CA SER A 274 16.00 -23.56 9.59
C SER A 274 17.46 -23.21 9.77
N GLU A 275 18.09 -23.79 10.79
CA GLU A 275 19.52 -23.61 11.06
C GLU A 275 20.14 -24.94 11.48
N ASN A 276 21.26 -25.29 10.84
CA ASN A 276 21.98 -26.54 11.09
C ASN A 276 21.08 -27.80 10.97
N GLY A 277 20.10 -27.78 10.06
CA GLY A 277 19.18 -28.90 9.85
C GLY A 277 18.05 -29.02 10.90
N VAL A 278 17.87 -28.00 11.74
CA VAL A 278 16.78 -27.93 12.71
C VAL A 278 15.83 -26.80 12.34
N ASP A 279 14.54 -27.11 12.29
CA ASP A 279 13.49 -26.15 11.96
C ASP A 279 12.88 -25.57 13.24
N PHE A 280 12.93 -24.27 13.36
CA PHE A 280 12.34 -23.52 14.47
C PHE A 280 11.08 -22.79 14.00
N ASP A 281 9.99 -22.89 14.76
CA ASP A 281 8.83 -22.02 14.58
C ASP A 281 9.24 -20.56 14.79
N PHE A 282 8.78 -19.65 13.92
CA PHE A 282 9.14 -18.23 14.03
C PHE A 282 8.85 -17.63 15.40
N ARG A 283 7.84 -18.11 16.10
CA ARG A 283 7.51 -17.66 17.46
C ARG A 283 8.64 -17.85 18.45
N ASN A 284 9.54 -18.80 18.19
CA ASN A 284 10.65 -19.18 19.08
C ASN A 284 11.99 -18.52 18.74
N ILE A 285 12.06 -17.68 17.70
CA ILE A 285 13.29 -16.97 17.34
C ILE A 285 13.24 -15.50 17.78
N SER A 286 14.42 -14.88 17.91
CA SER A 286 14.55 -13.49 18.36
C SER A 286 13.96 -12.48 17.38
N ALA A 287 13.57 -11.30 17.86
CA ALA A 287 13.05 -10.21 17.01
C ALA A 287 14.04 -9.80 15.91
N GLY A 288 15.35 -9.80 16.20
CA GLY A 288 16.38 -9.49 15.19
C GLY A 288 16.41 -10.51 14.06
N LEU A 289 16.37 -11.81 14.38
CA LEU A 289 16.29 -12.88 13.37
C LEU A 289 15.00 -12.79 12.55
N LYS A 290 13.86 -12.47 13.19
CA LYS A 290 12.60 -12.23 12.48
C LYS A 290 12.70 -11.08 11.47
N SER A 291 13.39 -9.99 11.82
CA SER A 291 13.61 -8.86 10.90
C SER A 291 14.39 -9.29 9.65
N PHE A 292 15.47 -10.05 9.84
CA PHE A 292 16.26 -10.57 8.72
C PHE A 292 15.47 -11.56 7.87
N ALA A 293 14.76 -12.51 8.49
CA ALA A 293 13.91 -13.46 7.80
C ALA A 293 12.80 -12.75 6.98
N LEU A 294 12.23 -11.68 7.52
CA LEU A 294 11.22 -10.89 6.81
C LEU A 294 11.81 -10.18 5.59
N ILE A 295 12.98 -9.55 5.72
CA ILE A 295 13.69 -8.91 4.60
C ILE A 295 14.04 -9.98 3.55
N GLU A 296 14.61 -11.12 3.96
CA GLU A 296 14.90 -12.23 3.06
C GLU A 296 13.66 -12.66 2.29
N ARG A 297 12.54 -12.82 2.98
CA ARG A 297 11.28 -13.23 2.36
C ARG A 297 10.75 -12.20 1.36
N MET A 298 10.80 -10.90 1.70
CA MET A 298 10.40 -9.83 0.79
C MET A 298 11.27 -9.78 -0.48
N LEU A 299 12.55 -10.10 -0.34
CA LEU A 299 13.46 -10.21 -1.48
C LEU A 299 13.15 -11.44 -2.35
N GLU A 300 12.93 -12.60 -1.72
CA GLU A 300 12.63 -13.87 -2.43
C GLU A 300 11.34 -13.83 -3.22
N THR A 301 10.33 -13.21 -2.67
CA THR A 301 9.03 -13.05 -3.33
C THR A 301 8.99 -11.91 -4.33
N GLY A 302 10.08 -11.13 -4.48
CA GLY A 302 10.12 -9.96 -5.36
C GLY A 302 9.26 -8.80 -4.88
N VAL A 303 8.79 -8.82 -3.63
CA VAL A 303 8.06 -7.71 -2.99
C VAL A 303 8.94 -6.48 -2.89
N LEU A 304 10.18 -6.64 -2.41
CA LEU A 304 11.13 -5.54 -2.31
C LEU A 304 11.92 -5.43 -3.61
N LYS A 305 11.74 -4.34 -4.32
CA LYS A 305 12.38 -4.03 -5.59
C LYS A 305 13.51 -3.03 -5.40
N LYS A 306 14.44 -2.99 -6.36
CA LYS A 306 15.46 -1.93 -6.45
C LYS A 306 14.76 -0.57 -6.51
N LYS A 307 15.19 0.37 -5.70
CA LYS A 307 14.64 1.72 -5.50
C LYS A 307 13.42 1.81 -4.57
N ASP A 308 12.82 0.73 -4.12
CA ASP A 308 11.84 0.79 -3.03
C ASP A 308 12.50 1.29 -1.75
N ILE A 309 11.71 1.91 -0.89
CA ILE A 309 12.19 2.42 0.38
C ILE A 309 11.87 1.40 1.47
N LEU A 310 12.92 0.91 2.13
CA LEU A 310 12.79 0.07 3.32
C LEU A 310 13.08 0.90 4.58
N ILE A 311 12.11 0.93 5.49
CA ILE A 311 12.17 1.62 6.77
C ILE A 311 12.18 0.57 7.88
N LEU A 312 13.15 0.67 8.79
CA LEU A 312 13.34 -0.26 9.91
C LEU A 312 13.17 0.45 11.26
#